data_49ac964caf5e92f5efe6ddcca8ccc00d
#
_entry.id   49ac964caf5e92f5efe6ddcca8ccc00d
#
_cell.length_a   1.000
_cell.length_b   1.000
_cell.length_c   1.000
_cell.angle_alpha   90.00
_cell.angle_beta   90.00
_cell.angle_gamma   90.00
#
_symmetry.space_group_name_H-M   'P 1'
#
loop_
_entity.id
_entity.type
_entity.pdbx_description
1 polymer ?
#
loop_
_entity_poly.entity_id
_entity_poly.type
_entity_poly.pdbx_seq_one_letter_code
_entity_poly.pdbx_strand_id
1 'polypeptide(L)'
;SRRSLRTLCSEVLVLLASAFVLAMAFPGFMTDDGIAPLVFIALIPVFMVIKNTTWKCVWFHGFIFGLVYYFFFNYWLKGFHSLAIVIAPVIKGGEMCLLFLALKAVDEAFPKKGYIFKGAVWAAYAFLAENWFAGYPYGNIVYALYPYRVLYQIADITGIWGIIYLLVFPEALVADYLYSWICKENPKLKEWFKSNLIPFIVWAILVVASVIYGIFALAYWTDREPSSTVKIAAVQHNHDSWKG
;
A
#
# COMPACT_ATOMS: atom_id res chain seq x y z
N SER A 1 -11.95 1.23 28.80
CA SER A 1 -12.39 2.64 28.85
C SER A 1 -13.13 2.96 27.55
N ARG A 2 -14.25 3.69 27.67
CA ARG A 2 -14.98 4.16 26.47
C ARG A 2 -14.13 5.23 25.79
N ARG A 3 -13.70 4.97 24.56
CA ARG A 3 -13.06 6.00 23.72
C ARG A 3 -13.99 7.22 23.57
N SER A 4 -13.39 8.41 23.58
CA SER A 4 -14.19 9.61 23.33
C SER A 4 -14.61 9.65 21.85
N LEU A 5 -15.80 10.15 21.59
CA LEU A 5 -16.30 10.34 20.21
C LEU A 5 -15.34 11.24 19.40
N ARG A 6 -14.74 12.24 20.04
CA ARG A 6 -13.75 13.14 19.41
C ARG A 6 -12.53 12.38 18.90
N THR A 7 -12.00 11.43 19.69
CA THR A 7 -10.85 10.59 19.28
C THR A 7 -11.22 9.72 18.08
N LEU A 8 -12.39 9.09 18.09
CA LEU A 8 -12.84 8.27 16.98
C LEU A 8 -13.02 9.11 15.70
N CYS A 9 -13.65 10.27 15.79
CA CYS A 9 -13.82 11.18 14.65
C CYS A 9 -12.46 11.63 14.08
N SER A 10 -11.49 11.98 14.92
CA SER A 10 -10.17 12.39 14.46
C SER A 10 -9.42 11.25 13.75
N GLU A 11 -9.50 10.03 14.27
CA GLU A 11 -8.91 8.85 13.62
C GLU A 11 -9.55 8.57 12.26
N VAL A 12 -10.88 8.65 12.16
CA VAL A 12 -11.59 8.50 10.90
C VAL A 12 -11.17 9.57 9.90
N LEU A 13 -11.09 10.83 10.28
CA LEU A 13 -10.65 11.91 9.39
C LEU A 13 -9.22 11.68 8.87
N VAL A 14 -8.31 11.21 9.71
CA VAL A 14 -6.95 10.87 9.32
C VAL A 14 -6.95 9.72 8.32
N LEU A 15 -7.76 8.69 8.53
CA LEU A 15 -7.86 7.56 7.59
C LEU A 15 -8.48 7.97 6.25
N LEU A 16 -9.50 8.83 6.26
CA LEU A 16 -10.10 9.37 5.02
C LEU A 16 -9.06 10.14 4.21
N ALA A 17 -8.29 11.02 4.86
CA ALA A 17 -7.22 11.78 4.21
C ALA A 17 -6.13 10.86 3.66
N SER A 18 -5.68 9.87 4.44
CA SER A 18 -4.66 8.89 3.99
C SER A 18 -5.15 8.03 2.83
N ALA A 19 -6.40 7.56 2.86
CA ALA A 19 -7.00 6.80 1.78
C ALA A 19 -7.08 7.61 0.48
N PHE A 20 -7.46 8.88 0.58
CA PHE A 20 -7.48 9.80 -0.54
C PHE A 20 -6.06 10.05 -1.09
N VAL A 21 -5.10 10.36 -0.23
CA VAL A 21 -3.68 10.54 -0.62
C VAL A 21 -3.12 9.31 -1.29
N LEU A 22 -3.42 8.11 -0.77
CA LEU A 22 -2.99 6.87 -1.40
C LEU A 22 -3.64 6.67 -2.78
N ALA A 23 -4.92 6.98 -2.93
CA ALA A 23 -5.59 6.89 -4.24
C ALA A 23 -4.99 7.85 -5.27
N MET A 24 -4.52 9.03 -4.85
CA MET A 24 -3.84 9.99 -5.73
C MET A 24 -2.46 9.52 -6.20
N ALA A 25 -1.86 8.51 -5.56
CA ALA A 25 -0.59 7.94 -6.02
C ALA A 25 -0.72 7.23 -7.39
N PHE A 26 -1.93 6.87 -7.78
CA PHE A 26 -2.23 6.15 -9.01
C PHE A 26 -2.80 7.06 -10.10
N PRO A 27 -2.67 6.66 -11.39
CA PRO A 27 -3.47 7.24 -12.47
C PRO A 27 -4.96 7.28 -12.08
N GLY A 28 -5.57 8.44 -12.21
CA GLY A 28 -6.92 8.58 -11.69
C GLY A 28 -7.62 9.87 -12.12
N PHE A 29 -8.71 10.19 -11.44
CA PHE A 29 -9.55 11.35 -11.75
C PHE A 29 -8.85 12.71 -11.53
N MET A 30 -7.74 12.75 -10.79
CA MET A 30 -6.99 13.98 -10.53
C MET A 30 -5.86 14.22 -11.54
N THR A 31 -5.16 13.15 -11.92
CA THR A 31 -4.05 13.20 -12.87
C THR A 31 -3.99 11.90 -13.66
N ASP A 32 -3.63 11.98 -14.94
CA ASP A 32 -3.51 10.81 -15.81
C ASP A 32 -2.35 9.90 -15.43
N ASP A 33 -1.28 10.45 -14.84
CA ASP A 33 -0.08 9.69 -14.44
C ASP A 33 -0.06 9.28 -12.96
N GLY A 34 -0.94 9.87 -12.14
CA GLY A 34 -0.87 9.74 -10.69
C GLY A 34 0.32 10.52 -10.08
N ILE A 35 0.34 10.61 -8.76
CA ILE A 35 1.42 11.25 -8.00
C ILE A 35 2.16 10.15 -7.23
N ALA A 36 2.90 9.30 -7.95
CA ALA A 36 3.56 8.13 -7.41
C ALA A 36 4.34 8.34 -6.09
N PRO A 37 5.06 9.45 -5.84
CA PRO A 37 5.74 9.68 -4.56
C PRO A 37 4.84 9.62 -3.33
N LEU A 38 3.53 9.83 -3.47
CA LEU A 38 2.60 9.77 -2.35
C LEU A 38 2.51 8.37 -1.73
N VAL A 39 2.83 7.31 -2.49
CA VAL A 39 2.85 5.93 -1.97
C VAL A 39 3.87 5.73 -0.85
N PHE A 40 4.88 6.57 -0.73
CA PHE A 40 5.93 6.47 0.30
C PHE A 40 5.55 7.14 1.63
N ILE A 41 4.43 7.83 1.72
CA ILE A 41 4.01 8.58 2.91
C ILE A 41 2.56 8.32 3.32
N ALA A 42 1.74 7.80 2.41
CA ALA A 42 0.29 7.69 2.60
C ALA A 42 -0.10 6.77 3.76
N LEU A 43 0.70 5.74 4.08
CA LEU A 43 0.39 4.78 5.12
C LEU A 43 0.94 5.17 6.51
N ILE A 44 1.79 6.19 6.60
CA ILE A 44 2.33 6.66 7.90
C ILE A 44 1.21 6.96 8.90
N PRO A 45 0.20 7.82 8.58
CA PRO A 45 -0.89 8.10 9.51
C PRO A 45 -1.76 6.87 9.78
N VAL A 46 -1.91 5.97 8.81
CA VAL A 46 -2.67 4.72 8.97
C VAL A 46 -2.06 3.85 10.07
N PHE A 47 -0.73 3.63 10.04
CA PHE A 47 -0.04 2.86 11.07
C PHE A 47 -0.10 3.52 12.45
N MET A 48 -0.08 4.85 12.52
CA MET A 48 -0.28 5.58 13.79
C MET A 48 -1.68 5.36 14.35
N VAL A 49 -2.72 5.41 13.51
CA VAL A 49 -4.10 5.12 13.92
C VAL A 49 -4.24 3.67 14.39
N ILE A 50 -3.70 2.68 13.66
CA ILE A 50 -3.75 1.27 14.06
C ILE A 50 -3.09 1.05 15.41
N LYS A 51 -1.93 1.66 15.65
CA LYS A 51 -1.21 1.56 16.92
C LYS A 51 -2.01 2.14 18.08
N ASN A 52 -2.71 3.26 17.86
CA ASN A 52 -3.52 3.94 18.87
C ASN A 52 -4.88 3.28 19.10
N THR A 53 -5.48 2.64 18.08
CA THR A 53 -6.87 2.16 18.14
C THR A 53 -7.06 0.95 19.04
N THR A 54 -8.31 0.63 19.38
CA THR A 54 -8.69 -0.56 20.14
C THR A 54 -9.19 -1.68 19.22
N TRP A 55 -9.16 -2.95 19.70
CA TRP A 55 -9.71 -4.09 18.97
C TRP A 55 -11.16 -3.92 18.54
N LYS A 56 -11.95 -3.16 19.33
CA LYS A 56 -13.36 -2.90 19.01
C LYS A 56 -13.55 -1.96 17.83
N CYS A 57 -12.57 -1.12 17.52
CA CYS A 57 -12.67 -0.11 16.48
C CYS A 57 -11.81 -0.42 15.24
N VAL A 58 -10.76 -1.24 15.38
CA VAL A 58 -9.78 -1.46 14.32
C VAL A 58 -10.39 -2.02 13.04
N TRP A 59 -11.34 -2.94 13.13
CA TRP A 59 -12.05 -3.48 11.97
C TRP A 59 -12.84 -2.41 11.22
N PHE A 60 -13.50 -1.51 11.97
CA PHE A 60 -14.23 -0.38 11.39
C PHE A 60 -13.28 0.60 10.70
N HIS A 61 -12.11 0.86 11.30
CA HIS A 61 -11.06 1.68 10.67
C HIS A 61 -10.56 1.05 9.36
N GLY A 62 -10.35 -0.26 9.32
CA GLY A 62 -9.99 -0.99 8.10
C GLY A 62 -11.07 -0.88 7.04
N PHE A 63 -12.34 -1.07 7.43
CA PHE A 63 -13.46 -0.92 6.52
C PHE A 63 -13.54 0.48 5.90
N ILE A 64 -13.48 1.52 6.71
CA ILE A 64 -13.57 2.91 6.22
C ILE A 64 -12.39 3.27 5.33
N PHE A 65 -11.17 2.89 5.73
CA PHE A 65 -9.98 3.14 4.92
C PHE A 65 -10.09 2.45 3.55
N GLY A 66 -10.39 1.15 3.54
CA GLY A 66 -10.54 0.39 2.30
C GLY A 66 -11.67 0.88 1.41
N LEU A 67 -12.85 1.15 2.01
CA LEU A 67 -13.99 1.70 1.29
C LEU A 67 -13.63 2.99 0.54
N VAL A 68 -13.00 3.94 1.23
CA VAL A 68 -12.68 5.26 0.65
C VAL A 68 -11.52 5.15 -0.35
N TYR A 69 -10.48 4.40 -0.01
CA TYR A 69 -9.36 4.18 -0.93
C TYR A 69 -9.86 3.56 -2.25
N TYR A 70 -10.60 2.47 -2.20
CA TYR A 70 -11.09 1.79 -3.40
C TYR A 70 -12.21 2.54 -4.11
N PHE A 71 -12.97 3.38 -3.41
CA PHE A 71 -13.94 4.26 -4.05
C PHE A 71 -13.24 5.27 -4.99
N PHE A 72 -12.20 5.93 -4.53
CA PHE A 72 -11.45 6.88 -5.35
C PHE A 72 -10.57 6.17 -6.40
N PHE A 73 -9.93 5.08 -6.04
CA PHE A 73 -9.11 4.31 -6.96
C PHE A 73 -9.95 3.71 -8.11
N ASN A 74 -11.13 3.17 -7.82
CA ASN A 74 -11.99 2.49 -8.78
C ASN A 74 -12.97 3.43 -9.50
N TYR A 75 -12.75 4.73 -9.53
CA TYR A 75 -13.67 5.69 -10.17
C TYR A 75 -14.01 5.31 -11.63
N TRP A 76 -13.08 4.68 -12.33
CA TRP A 76 -13.21 4.21 -13.70
C TRP A 76 -14.27 3.11 -13.89
N LEU A 77 -14.61 2.37 -12.85
CA LEU A 77 -15.67 1.35 -12.88
C LEU A 77 -17.05 1.96 -13.16
N LYS A 78 -17.22 3.26 -12.95
CA LYS A 78 -18.45 3.98 -13.35
C LYS A 78 -18.74 3.83 -14.83
N GLY A 79 -17.71 3.69 -15.68
CA GLY A 79 -17.85 3.49 -17.12
C GLY A 79 -18.41 2.11 -17.50
N PHE A 80 -18.29 1.11 -16.61
CA PHE A 80 -18.84 -0.22 -16.83
C PHE A 80 -20.27 -0.34 -16.31
N HIS A 81 -20.47 -0.08 -15.03
CA HIS A 81 -21.78 -0.15 -14.41
C HIS A 81 -21.83 0.68 -13.13
N SER A 82 -22.92 1.44 -12.92
CA SER A 82 -23.07 2.32 -11.76
C SER A 82 -23.01 1.62 -10.40
N LEU A 83 -23.38 0.33 -10.31
CA LEU A 83 -23.25 -0.46 -9.08
C LEU A 83 -21.82 -0.94 -8.83
N ALA A 84 -20.98 -1.07 -9.84
CA ALA A 84 -19.62 -1.58 -9.69
C ALA A 84 -18.77 -0.65 -8.82
N ILE A 85 -18.95 0.68 -8.96
CA ILE A 85 -18.26 1.69 -8.15
C ILE A 85 -18.63 1.65 -6.66
N VAL A 86 -19.72 0.99 -6.31
CA VAL A 86 -20.16 0.82 -4.90
C VAL A 86 -19.78 -0.56 -4.38
N ILE A 87 -20.06 -1.61 -5.14
CA ILE A 87 -19.87 -2.99 -4.70
C ILE A 87 -18.38 -3.32 -4.50
N ALA A 88 -17.51 -2.95 -5.44
CA ALA A 88 -16.08 -3.25 -5.33
C ALA A 88 -15.43 -2.60 -4.09
N PRO A 89 -15.62 -1.29 -3.80
CA PRO A 89 -15.11 -0.70 -2.56
C PRO A 89 -15.66 -1.33 -1.28
N VAL A 90 -16.92 -1.76 -1.26
CA VAL A 90 -17.51 -2.42 -0.07
C VAL A 90 -16.82 -3.77 0.18
N ILE A 91 -16.63 -4.60 -0.86
CA ILE A 91 -15.92 -5.86 -0.73
C ILE A 91 -14.49 -5.63 -0.26
N LYS A 92 -13.76 -4.72 -0.91
CA LYS A 92 -12.37 -4.40 -0.55
C LYS A 92 -12.24 -3.75 0.82
N GLY A 93 -13.23 -2.95 1.24
CA GLY A 93 -13.33 -2.47 2.62
C GLY A 93 -13.46 -3.61 3.63
N GLY A 94 -14.26 -4.63 3.32
CA GLY A 94 -14.37 -5.83 4.12
C GLY A 94 -13.05 -6.61 4.23
N GLU A 95 -12.31 -6.76 3.13
CA GLU A 95 -10.97 -7.38 3.13
C GLU A 95 -9.95 -6.57 3.96
N MET A 96 -9.98 -5.24 3.87
CA MET A 96 -9.12 -4.37 4.67
C MET A 96 -9.36 -4.48 6.18
N CYS A 97 -10.55 -4.91 6.62
CA CYS A 97 -10.77 -5.24 8.02
C CYS A 97 -9.78 -6.29 8.53
N LEU A 98 -9.54 -7.34 7.72
CA LEU A 98 -8.63 -8.44 8.08
C LEU A 98 -7.19 -7.93 8.16
N LEU A 99 -6.77 -7.11 7.20
CA LEU A 99 -5.44 -6.48 7.23
C LEU A 99 -5.24 -5.64 8.48
N PHE A 100 -6.19 -4.77 8.83
CA PHE A 100 -6.09 -3.90 10.00
C PHE A 100 -6.08 -4.69 11.31
N LEU A 101 -6.87 -5.76 11.40
CA LEU A 101 -6.83 -6.68 12.54
C LEU A 101 -5.46 -7.37 12.67
N ALA A 102 -4.88 -7.85 11.57
CA ALA A 102 -3.57 -8.47 11.56
C ALA A 102 -2.44 -7.47 11.94
N LEU A 103 -2.49 -6.25 11.39
CA LEU A 103 -1.54 -5.19 11.75
C LEU A 103 -1.65 -4.78 13.22
N LYS A 104 -2.86 -4.75 13.78
CA LYS A 104 -3.09 -4.50 15.20
C LYS A 104 -2.52 -5.63 16.06
N ALA A 105 -2.70 -6.88 15.65
CA ALA A 105 -2.11 -8.04 16.33
C ALA A 105 -0.57 -7.95 16.36
N VAL A 106 0.05 -7.50 15.28
CA VAL A 106 1.50 -7.26 15.22
C VAL A 106 1.94 -6.19 16.22
N ASP A 107 1.20 -5.07 16.30
CA ASP A 107 1.54 -4.00 17.26
C ASP A 107 1.44 -4.46 18.72
N GLU A 108 0.53 -5.36 19.05
CA GLU A 108 0.39 -5.90 20.40
C GLU A 108 1.38 -7.03 20.70
N ALA A 109 1.67 -7.88 19.71
CA ALA A 109 2.66 -8.93 19.87
C ALA A 109 4.11 -8.38 19.93
N PHE A 110 4.37 -7.30 19.21
CA PHE A 110 5.71 -6.70 19.11
C PHE A 110 5.67 -5.17 19.36
N PRO A 111 5.38 -4.70 20.57
CA PRO A 111 5.12 -3.29 20.87
C PRO A 111 6.25 -2.32 20.44
N LYS A 112 7.51 -2.79 20.48
CA LYS A 112 8.71 -1.99 20.16
C LYS A 112 9.25 -2.18 18.75
N LYS A 113 8.92 -3.28 18.07
CA LYS A 113 9.53 -3.70 16.81
C LYS A 113 8.49 -4.18 15.79
N GLY A 114 7.21 -3.90 16.01
CA GLY A 114 6.11 -4.32 15.13
C GLY A 114 6.27 -3.82 13.69
N TYR A 115 6.89 -2.67 13.48
CA TYR A 115 7.16 -2.12 12.17
C TYR A 115 7.92 -3.09 11.24
N ILE A 116 8.77 -3.98 11.79
CA ILE A 116 9.52 -4.98 11.01
C ILE A 116 8.58 -5.96 10.32
N PHE A 117 7.49 -6.33 10.97
CA PHE A 117 6.56 -7.35 10.48
C PHE A 117 5.41 -6.78 9.64
N LYS A 118 5.13 -5.47 9.74
CA LYS A 118 3.99 -4.84 9.04
C LYS A 118 4.09 -4.99 7.52
N GLY A 119 5.29 -4.86 6.96
CA GLY A 119 5.53 -5.07 5.53
C GLY A 119 5.22 -6.51 5.09
N ALA A 120 5.62 -7.50 5.87
CA ALA A 120 5.33 -8.90 5.59
C ALA A 120 3.82 -9.22 5.70
N VAL A 121 3.15 -8.66 6.72
CA VAL A 121 1.69 -8.81 6.88
C VAL A 121 0.94 -8.16 5.72
N TRP A 122 1.36 -6.98 5.27
CA TRP A 122 0.76 -6.33 4.12
C TRP A 122 0.97 -7.13 2.83
N ALA A 123 2.18 -7.65 2.62
CA ALA A 123 2.49 -8.50 1.46
C ALA A 123 1.65 -9.79 1.47
N ALA A 124 1.53 -10.44 2.62
CA ALA A 124 0.71 -11.64 2.79
C ALA A 124 -0.78 -11.36 2.52
N TYR A 125 -1.29 -10.24 3.05
CA TYR A 125 -2.65 -9.78 2.75
C TYR A 125 -2.86 -9.57 1.25
N ALA A 126 -1.96 -8.83 0.59
CA ALA A 126 -2.06 -8.55 -0.83
C ALA A 126 -2.03 -9.83 -1.66
N PHE A 127 -1.15 -10.79 -1.31
CA PHE A 127 -1.13 -12.11 -1.93
C PHE A 127 -2.48 -12.83 -1.80
N LEU A 128 -3.05 -12.89 -0.60
CA LEU A 128 -4.34 -13.52 -0.38
C LEU A 128 -5.48 -12.81 -1.12
N ALA A 129 -5.52 -11.48 -1.06
CA ALA A 129 -6.54 -10.66 -1.70
C ALA A 129 -6.55 -10.74 -3.23
N GLU A 130 -5.41 -11.09 -3.84
CA GLU A 130 -5.29 -11.25 -5.30
C GLU A 130 -5.53 -12.68 -5.76
N ASN A 131 -5.29 -13.69 -4.91
CA ASN A 131 -5.28 -15.10 -5.31
C ASN A 131 -6.46 -15.92 -4.80
N TRP A 132 -7.41 -15.33 -4.05
CA TRP A 132 -8.62 -16.07 -3.64
C TRP A 132 -9.68 -16.05 -4.75
N PHE A 133 -10.85 -16.72 -4.53
CA PHE A 133 -11.88 -16.92 -5.56
C PHE A 133 -12.45 -15.60 -6.14
N ALA A 134 -12.46 -14.51 -5.39
CA ALA A 134 -12.85 -13.17 -5.82
C ALA A 134 -11.62 -12.26 -6.03
N GLY A 135 -10.48 -12.85 -6.43
CA GLY A 135 -9.22 -12.15 -6.57
C GLY A 135 -9.33 -10.89 -7.43
N TYR A 136 -8.87 -9.77 -6.87
CA TYR A 136 -8.94 -8.46 -7.51
C TYR A 136 -7.57 -7.77 -7.36
N PRO A 137 -6.70 -7.85 -8.40
CA PRO A 137 -5.32 -7.37 -8.31
C PRO A 137 -5.20 -5.84 -8.38
N TYR A 138 -6.25 -5.14 -8.80
CA TYR A 138 -6.21 -3.70 -8.94
C TYR A 138 -6.13 -2.98 -7.58
N GLY A 139 -5.35 -1.89 -7.52
CA GLY A 139 -5.17 -1.11 -6.31
C GLY A 139 -4.09 -1.63 -5.37
N ASN A 140 -3.22 -2.55 -5.82
CA ASN A 140 -2.02 -2.89 -5.07
C ASN A 140 -1.04 -1.71 -5.08
N ILE A 141 -0.50 -1.38 -3.91
CA ILE A 141 0.37 -0.20 -3.70
C ILE A 141 1.62 -0.20 -4.59
N VAL A 142 2.10 -1.36 -5.01
CA VAL A 142 3.27 -1.49 -5.90
C VAL A 142 3.01 -0.87 -7.26
N TYR A 143 1.78 -0.91 -7.76
CA TYR A 143 1.48 -0.39 -9.09
C TYR A 143 1.59 1.14 -9.20
N ALA A 144 1.60 1.86 -8.08
CA ALA A 144 1.95 3.29 -8.06
C ALA A 144 3.40 3.54 -8.50
N LEU A 145 4.29 2.53 -8.42
CA LEU A 145 5.68 2.63 -8.86
C LEU A 145 5.86 2.47 -10.38
N TYR A 146 4.80 2.30 -11.15
CA TYR A 146 4.86 2.14 -12.60
C TYR A 146 5.81 3.12 -13.32
N PRO A 147 5.88 4.41 -12.96
CA PRO A 147 6.82 5.34 -13.58
C PRO A 147 8.30 5.03 -13.27
N TYR A 148 8.57 4.31 -12.20
CA TYR A 148 9.92 4.01 -11.71
C TYR A 148 10.37 2.60 -12.09
N ARG A 149 10.56 2.34 -13.39
CA ARG A 149 10.85 1.02 -13.95
C ARG A 149 11.97 0.25 -13.26
N VAL A 150 12.99 0.93 -12.76
CA VAL A 150 14.11 0.34 -12.03
C VAL A 150 13.65 -0.32 -10.72
N LEU A 151 12.69 0.29 -10.02
CA LEU A 151 12.31 -0.14 -8.67
C LEU A 151 11.52 -1.44 -8.65
N TYR A 152 10.81 -1.77 -9.73
CA TYR A 152 10.00 -2.99 -9.74
C TYR A 152 10.62 -4.18 -10.49
N GLN A 153 11.82 -4.03 -11.09
CA GLN A 153 12.49 -5.16 -11.75
C GLN A 153 12.79 -6.32 -10.80
N ILE A 154 13.03 -6.02 -9.51
CA ILE A 154 13.25 -7.05 -8.49
C ILE A 154 12.07 -8.01 -8.32
N ALA A 155 10.91 -7.69 -8.89
CA ALA A 155 9.76 -8.60 -8.94
C ALA A 155 10.06 -9.92 -9.65
N ASP A 156 11.07 -9.98 -10.52
CA ASP A 156 11.56 -11.22 -11.14
C ASP A 156 12.00 -12.26 -10.10
N ILE A 157 12.50 -11.80 -8.96
CA ILE A 157 13.04 -12.64 -7.89
C ILE A 157 12.06 -12.80 -6.74
N THR A 158 11.45 -11.68 -6.29
CA THR A 158 10.67 -11.66 -5.05
C THR A 158 9.16 -11.63 -5.29
N GLY A 159 8.73 -11.55 -6.55
CA GLY A 159 7.39 -11.11 -6.86
C GLY A 159 7.17 -9.66 -6.41
N ILE A 160 5.96 -9.15 -6.61
CA ILE A 160 5.56 -7.82 -6.11
C ILE A 160 5.56 -7.74 -4.57
N TRP A 161 5.55 -8.90 -3.90
CA TRP A 161 5.46 -9.03 -2.45
C TRP A 161 6.69 -8.48 -1.73
N GLY A 162 7.89 -8.69 -2.29
CA GLY A 162 9.12 -8.10 -1.77
C GLY A 162 9.12 -6.58 -1.88
N ILE A 163 8.60 -6.06 -2.97
CA ILE A 163 8.47 -4.60 -3.18
C ILE A 163 7.48 -4.00 -2.17
N ILE A 164 6.36 -4.67 -1.89
CA ILE A 164 5.41 -4.25 -0.84
C ILE A 164 6.14 -4.10 0.50
N TYR A 165 6.96 -5.10 0.86
CA TYR A 165 7.74 -5.03 2.10
C TYR A 165 8.65 -3.79 2.12
N LEU A 166 9.38 -3.55 1.02
CA LEU A 166 10.29 -2.40 0.92
C LEU A 166 9.58 -1.05 0.99
N LEU A 167 8.33 -0.96 0.51
CA LEU A 167 7.51 0.25 0.63
C LEU A 167 6.95 0.44 2.04
N VAL A 168 6.36 -0.60 2.60
CA VAL A 168 5.63 -0.51 3.88
C VAL A 168 6.56 -0.36 5.09
N PHE A 169 7.73 -0.99 5.05
CA PHE A 169 8.69 -0.96 6.16
C PHE A 169 9.07 0.47 6.60
N PRO A 170 9.54 1.37 5.73
CA PRO A 170 9.94 2.71 6.13
C PRO A 170 8.77 3.54 6.65
N GLU A 171 7.58 3.40 6.07
CA GLU A 171 6.39 4.10 6.54
C GLU A 171 5.99 3.64 7.96
N ALA A 172 6.03 2.32 8.20
CA ALA A 172 5.75 1.76 9.52
C ALA A 172 6.81 2.18 10.56
N LEU A 173 8.09 2.27 10.17
CA LEU A 173 9.19 2.73 11.01
C LEU A 173 9.02 4.21 11.39
N VAL A 174 8.70 5.07 10.41
CA VAL A 174 8.45 6.51 10.65
C VAL A 174 7.22 6.69 11.52
N ALA A 175 6.15 5.93 11.26
CA ALA A 175 4.93 5.97 12.06
C ALA A 175 5.20 5.60 13.53
N ASP A 176 6.06 4.61 13.79
CA ASP A 176 6.46 4.23 15.14
C ASP A 176 7.17 5.37 15.88
N TYR A 177 8.10 6.06 15.23
CA TYR A 177 8.77 7.23 15.78
C TYR A 177 7.79 8.37 16.09
N LEU A 178 6.96 8.75 15.10
CA LEU A 178 6.00 9.85 15.25
C LEU A 178 4.97 9.55 16.33
N TYR A 179 4.52 8.31 16.43
CA TYR A 179 3.60 7.88 17.49
C TYR A 179 4.22 8.05 18.88
N SER A 180 5.44 7.58 19.06
CA SER A 180 6.18 7.72 20.33
C SER A 180 6.40 9.19 20.70
N TRP A 181 6.67 10.04 19.71
CA TRP A 181 6.80 11.48 19.93
C TRP A 181 5.48 12.13 20.37
N ILE A 182 4.36 11.79 19.71
CA ILE A 182 3.03 12.32 20.07
C ILE A 182 2.58 11.83 21.45
N CYS A 183 2.90 10.59 21.83
CA CYS A 183 2.60 10.04 23.15
C CYS A 183 3.51 10.62 24.27
N LYS A 184 4.31 11.65 23.96
CA LYS A 184 5.22 12.34 24.90
C LYS A 184 6.29 11.44 25.53
N GLU A 185 6.60 10.33 24.92
CA GLU A 185 7.79 9.53 25.29
C GLU A 185 9.08 10.30 24.95
N ASN A 186 8.97 11.38 24.15
CA ASN A 186 10.06 12.25 23.69
C ASN A 186 11.33 11.47 23.34
N PRO A 187 11.25 10.47 22.47
CA PRO A 187 12.41 9.69 22.13
C PRO A 187 13.45 10.62 21.52
N LYS A 188 14.64 10.70 22.10
CA LYS A 188 15.73 11.41 21.43
C LYS A 188 15.99 10.72 20.09
N LEU A 189 15.84 11.44 19.00
CA LEU A 189 15.97 10.89 17.66
C LEU A 189 17.22 10.05 17.46
N LYS A 190 18.35 10.50 18.04
CA LYS A 190 19.64 9.79 17.97
C LYS A 190 19.58 8.42 18.67
N GLU A 191 18.95 8.34 19.84
CA GLU A 191 18.84 7.10 20.61
C GLU A 191 17.87 6.14 19.94
N TRP A 192 16.74 6.66 19.47
CA TRP A 192 15.76 5.89 18.73
C TRP A 192 16.37 5.33 17.43
N PHE A 193 17.07 6.15 16.64
CA PHE A 193 17.75 5.71 15.42
C PHE A 193 18.81 4.65 15.71
N LYS A 194 19.62 4.82 16.76
CA LYS A 194 20.61 3.84 17.18
C LYS A 194 19.97 2.48 17.54
N SER A 195 18.82 2.49 18.20
CA SER A 195 18.11 1.25 18.56
C SER A 195 17.46 0.54 17.37
N ASN A 196 17.22 1.27 16.28
CA ASN A 196 16.60 0.76 15.05
C ASN A 196 17.59 0.67 13.87
N LEU A 197 18.89 0.89 14.13
CA LEU A 197 19.92 0.99 13.10
C LEU A 197 20.06 -0.30 12.28
N ILE A 198 20.05 -1.48 12.91
CA ILE A 198 20.22 -2.75 12.22
C ILE A 198 19.06 -3.01 11.23
N PRO A 199 17.78 -2.97 11.63
CA PRO A 199 16.68 -3.11 10.67
C PRO A 199 16.71 -2.08 9.54
N PHE A 200 17.09 -0.83 9.84
CA PHE A 200 17.24 0.21 8.82
C PHE A 200 18.37 -0.09 7.82
N ILE A 201 19.54 -0.53 8.31
CA ILE A 201 20.66 -0.91 7.43
C ILE A 201 20.26 -2.09 6.53
N VAL A 202 19.63 -3.13 7.11
CA VAL A 202 19.18 -4.30 6.31
C VAL A 202 18.21 -3.85 5.22
N TRP A 203 17.23 -3.03 5.56
CA TRP A 203 16.30 -2.48 4.57
C TRP A 203 17.03 -1.65 3.51
N ALA A 204 17.94 -0.75 3.90
CA ALA A 204 18.70 0.08 2.96
C ALA A 204 19.55 -0.77 2.01
N ILE A 205 20.18 -1.84 2.49
CA ILE A 205 20.93 -2.79 1.64
C ILE A 205 19.98 -3.46 0.64
N LEU A 206 18.78 -3.90 1.07
CA LEU A 206 17.81 -4.52 0.18
C LEU A 206 17.32 -3.54 -0.89
N VAL A 207 17.08 -2.27 -0.54
CA VAL A 207 16.70 -1.23 -1.52
C VAL A 207 17.83 -1.00 -2.52
N VAL A 208 19.07 -0.81 -2.04
CA VAL A 208 20.24 -0.61 -2.92
C VAL A 208 20.44 -1.81 -3.85
N ALA A 209 20.36 -3.02 -3.32
CA ALA A 209 20.47 -4.25 -4.12
C ALA A 209 19.36 -4.33 -5.17
N SER A 210 18.12 -3.96 -4.82
CA SER A 210 16.99 -3.92 -5.76
C SER A 210 17.18 -2.91 -6.88
N VAL A 211 17.72 -1.72 -6.56
CA VAL A 211 18.04 -0.68 -7.56
C VAL A 211 19.16 -1.15 -8.49
N ILE A 212 20.24 -1.70 -7.92
CA ILE A 212 21.37 -2.25 -8.72
C ILE A 212 20.85 -3.35 -9.65
N TYR A 213 20.10 -4.31 -9.13
CA TYR A 213 19.48 -5.35 -9.93
C TYR A 213 18.61 -4.76 -11.05
N GLY A 214 17.76 -3.79 -10.73
CA GLY A 214 16.88 -3.17 -11.71
C GLY A 214 17.61 -2.44 -12.84
N ILE A 215 18.73 -1.79 -12.53
CA ILE A 215 19.59 -1.14 -13.56
C ILE A 215 20.13 -2.21 -14.51
N PHE A 216 20.72 -3.30 -13.98
CA PHE A 216 21.28 -4.38 -14.80
C PHE A 216 20.19 -5.13 -15.60
N ALA A 217 19.06 -5.42 -15.00
CA ALA A 217 17.94 -6.08 -15.66
C ALA A 217 17.42 -5.24 -16.84
N LEU A 218 17.21 -3.95 -16.65
CA LEU A 218 16.77 -3.07 -17.73
C LEU A 218 17.82 -2.97 -18.86
N ALA A 219 19.10 -2.81 -18.53
CA ALA A 219 20.17 -2.78 -19.53
C ALA A 219 20.18 -4.08 -20.33
N TYR A 220 20.17 -5.24 -19.66
CA TYR A 220 20.15 -6.55 -20.29
C TYR A 220 19.00 -6.73 -21.30
N TRP A 221 17.78 -6.34 -20.91
CA TRP A 221 16.62 -6.50 -21.78
C TRP A 221 16.52 -5.44 -22.88
N THR A 222 17.06 -4.25 -22.66
CA THR A 222 17.06 -3.16 -23.65
C THR A 222 18.06 -3.41 -24.78
N ASP A 223 19.24 -3.95 -24.43
CA ASP A 223 20.33 -4.17 -25.39
C ASP A 223 20.21 -5.52 -26.12
N ARG A 224 19.26 -6.36 -25.74
CA ARG A 224 19.08 -7.68 -26.33
C ARG A 224 18.29 -7.61 -27.63
N GLU A 225 18.88 -8.06 -28.72
CA GLU A 225 18.16 -8.22 -29.98
C GLU A 225 17.11 -9.36 -29.88
N PRO A 226 15.88 -9.14 -30.40
CA PRO A 226 14.85 -10.16 -30.38
C PRO A 226 15.25 -11.36 -31.28
N SER A 227 15.12 -12.57 -30.76
CA SER A 227 15.38 -13.80 -31.50
C SER A 227 14.35 -14.03 -32.63
N SER A 228 13.17 -13.47 -32.51
CA SER A 228 12.11 -13.52 -33.51
C SER A 228 11.16 -12.34 -33.34
N THR A 229 10.52 -11.92 -34.41
CA THR A 229 9.49 -10.87 -34.39
C THR A 229 8.15 -11.40 -34.87
N VAL A 230 7.08 -10.99 -34.19
CA VAL A 230 5.69 -11.29 -34.58
C VAL A 230 4.98 -9.99 -34.90
N LYS A 231 4.32 -9.94 -36.04
CA LYS A 231 3.46 -8.79 -36.38
C LYS A 231 2.10 -8.99 -35.72
N ILE A 232 1.71 -8.09 -34.85
CA ILE A 232 0.42 -8.11 -34.15
C ILE A 232 -0.34 -6.85 -34.54
N ALA A 233 -1.61 -7.03 -34.94
CA ALA A 233 -2.55 -5.93 -35.11
C ALA A 233 -3.53 -5.95 -33.93
N ALA A 234 -3.53 -4.89 -33.11
CA ALA A 234 -4.51 -4.69 -32.06
C ALA A 234 -5.59 -3.71 -32.56
N VAL A 235 -6.83 -4.17 -32.63
CA VAL A 235 -7.95 -3.33 -33.05
C VAL A 235 -8.83 -3.01 -31.86
N GLN A 236 -8.87 -1.74 -31.49
CA GLN A 236 -9.82 -1.24 -30.51
C GLN A 236 -11.10 -0.80 -31.24
N HIS A 237 -12.16 -1.56 -31.11
CA HIS A 237 -13.43 -1.29 -31.81
C HIS A 237 -14.35 -0.34 -31.05
N ASN A 238 -13.99 0.11 -29.85
CA ASN A 238 -14.75 1.08 -29.03
C ASN A 238 -16.26 0.77 -28.91
N HIS A 239 -16.59 -0.53 -28.86
CA HIS A 239 -17.97 -0.99 -28.76
C HIS A 239 -18.35 -1.10 -27.27
N ASP A 240 -19.43 -0.43 -26.91
CA ASP A 240 -20.01 -0.55 -25.57
C ASP A 240 -20.87 -1.82 -25.53
N SER A 241 -20.36 -2.87 -24.88
CA SER A 241 -21.03 -4.17 -24.76
C SER A 241 -22.39 -4.11 -24.03
N TRP A 242 -22.69 -3.00 -23.38
CA TRP A 242 -23.92 -2.81 -22.60
C TRP A 242 -24.99 -2.03 -23.36
N LYS A 243 -24.65 -1.48 -24.53
CA LYS A 243 -25.55 -0.73 -25.42
C LYS A 243 -25.87 -1.51 -26.69
N GLY A 244 -25.72 -2.85 -26.66
CA GLY A 244 -26.05 -3.74 -27.77
C GLY A 244 -27.50 -3.77 -28.17
#